data_602b64b8ed0742bdd5ec333a2c07ef6c
#
_entry.id   602b64b8ed0742bdd5ec333a2c07ef6c
#
_cell.length_a   1.000
_cell.length_b   1.000
_cell.length_c   1.000
_cell.angle_alpha   90.00
_cell.angle_beta   90.00
_cell.angle_gamma   90.00
#
_symmetry.space_group_name_H-M   'P 1'
#
loop_
_entity.id
_entity.type
_entity.pdbx_description
1 polymer ?
#
loop_
_entity_poly.entity_id
_entity_poly.type
_entity_poly.pdbx_seq_one_letter_code
_entity_poly.pdbx_strand_id
1 'polypeptide(L)'
;MNEDPLTFYTILIGLSVLGIFKNSVRFNPIRFHCDNYIFSTYLYFILSWAIALATVTKMSKDKYDLNKIFTGPFMVMMFLCSILLLLGIMMIPNRFFLTRHVFFILKLIIMGITLYPLYVLNKERFNHVAITTLLILTILSILVFVNPNLISDNIVTYLFIGLLGVVIARIVELFIIYKSKKPNNKYSKILNYVVIVLFSLYIMYDTKTIIKNSRDCKLNPFGPDFIKEAINLFLDSINMFSGIYHVKND
;
A
#
# COMPACT_ATOMS: atom_id res chain seq x y z
N MET A 1 -26.14 15.65 -2.27
CA MET A 1 -25.11 16.13 -1.34
C MET A 1 -23.75 15.79 -1.92
N ASN A 2 -23.04 16.77 -2.52
CA ASN A 2 -21.65 16.57 -2.95
C ASN A 2 -20.75 16.81 -1.73
N GLU A 3 -20.62 15.80 -0.88
CA GLU A 3 -19.64 15.88 0.20
C GLU A 3 -18.24 15.98 -0.43
N ASP A 4 -17.44 16.93 0.07
CA ASP A 4 -16.05 17.10 -0.37
C ASP A 4 -15.28 15.80 -0.04
N PRO A 5 -14.73 15.09 -1.04
CA PRO A 5 -14.00 13.83 -0.79
C PRO A 5 -12.90 13.98 0.26
N LEU A 6 -12.30 15.16 0.37
CA LEU A 6 -11.28 15.43 1.38
C LEU A 6 -11.85 15.34 2.80
N THR A 7 -13.07 15.85 3.02
CA THR A 7 -13.77 15.76 4.32
C THR A 7 -14.01 14.29 4.69
N PHE A 8 -14.45 13.47 3.74
CA PHE A 8 -14.64 12.03 3.96
C PHE A 8 -13.34 11.35 4.41
N TYR A 9 -12.22 11.55 3.70
CA TYR A 9 -10.95 10.96 4.08
C TYR A 9 -10.43 11.48 5.42
N THR A 10 -10.64 12.74 5.74
CA THR A 10 -10.27 13.32 7.05
C THR A 10 -11.03 12.65 8.20
N ILE A 11 -12.32 12.41 8.04
CA ILE A 11 -13.14 11.69 9.01
C ILE A 11 -12.64 10.25 9.15
N LEU A 12 -12.36 9.58 8.03
CA LEU A 12 -11.87 8.19 8.04
C LEU A 12 -10.52 8.07 8.75
N ILE A 13 -9.60 9.02 8.55
CA ILE A 13 -8.34 9.12 9.28
C ILE A 13 -8.62 9.26 10.79
N GLY A 14 -9.48 10.17 11.19
CA GLY A 14 -9.84 10.40 12.59
C GLY A 14 -10.42 9.14 13.26
N LEU A 15 -11.36 8.48 12.61
CA LEU A 15 -11.96 7.23 13.11
C LEU A 15 -10.94 6.10 13.20
N SER A 16 -10.05 5.95 12.22
CA SER A 16 -9.00 4.92 12.23
C SER A 16 -8.02 5.16 13.38
N VAL A 17 -7.58 6.40 13.57
CA VAL A 17 -6.67 6.78 14.68
C VAL A 17 -7.34 6.49 16.04
N LEU A 18 -8.57 6.93 16.23
CA LEU A 18 -9.32 6.66 17.46
C LEU A 18 -9.48 5.15 17.71
N GLY A 19 -9.81 4.39 16.67
CA GLY A 19 -9.92 2.93 16.74
C GLY A 19 -8.61 2.26 17.15
N ILE A 20 -7.48 2.70 16.57
CA ILE A 20 -6.13 2.21 16.90
C ILE A 20 -5.80 2.51 18.37
N PHE A 21 -5.96 3.75 18.81
CA PHE A 21 -5.66 4.14 20.19
C PHE A 21 -6.49 3.34 21.19
N LYS A 22 -7.80 3.19 20.95
CA LYS A 22 -8.71 2.46 21.83
C LYS A 22 -8.38 0.96 21.93
N ASN A 23 -7.99 0.34 20.81
CA ASN A 23 -7.90 -1.13 20.72
C ASN A 23 -6.47 -1.67 20.82
N SER A 24 -5.43 -0.83 20.67
CA SER A 24 -4.06 -1.33 20.45
C SER A 24 -3.00 -0.65 21.29
N VAL A 25 -3.29 0.51 21.90
CA VAL A 25 -2.31 1.31 22.62
C VAL A 25 -2.60 1.31 24.12
N ARG A 26 -1.58 0.96 24.94
CA ARG A 26 -1.58 1.21 26.38
C ARG A 26 -0.77 2.47 26.65
N PHE A 27 -1.27 3.35 27.53
CA PHE A 27 -0.68 4.67 27.75
C PHE A 27 0.37 4.70 28.87
N ASN A 28 0.49 3.66 29.66
CA ASN A 28 1.46 3.67 30.78
C ASN A 28 2.23 2.35 30.89
N PRO A 29 3.41 2.20 30.30
CA PRO A 29 4.05 3.07 29.27
C PRO A 29 3.36 2.99 27.92
N ILE A 30 3.59 4.00 27.06
CA ILE A 30 3.01 3.99 25.68
C ILE A 30 3.61 2.84 24.89
N ARG A 31 2.81 1.84 24.64
CA ARG A 31 3.18 0.64 23.86
C ARG A 31 1.98 -0.01 23.23
N PHE A 32 2.24 -0.75 22.14
CA PHE A 32 1.24 -1.63 21.56
C PHE A 32 1.00 -2.86 22.42
N HIS A 33 -0.21 -3.43 22.34
CA HIS A 33 -0.57 -4.72 22.92
C HIS A 33 -1.21 -5.64 21.89
N CYS A 34 -1.22 -6.94 22.16
CA CYS A 34 -1.64 -7.96 21.21
C CYS A 34 -3.16 -8.13 21.07
N ASP A 35 -3.94 -7.50 21.94
CA ASP A 35 -5.40 -7.60 21.86
C ASP A 35 -5.89 -6.94 20.56
N ASN A 36 -6.86 -7.59 19.93
CA ASN A 36 -7.40 -7.11 18.64
C ASN A 36 -6.35 -6.94 17.52
N TYR A 37 -5.30 -7.78 17.49
CA TYR A 37 -4.18 -7.68 16.55
C TYR A 37 -4.63 -7.50 15.10
N ILE A 38 -5.46 -8.41 14.60
CA ILE A 38 -5.95 -8.40 13.22
C ILE A 38 -6.71 -7.10 12.94
N PHE A 39 -7.66 -6.75 13.81
CA PHE A 39 -8.46 -5.53 13.65
C PHE A 39 -7.58 -4.27 13.61
N SER A 40 -6.60 -4.18 14.48
CA SER A 40 -5.66 -3.05 14.53
C SER A 40 -4.80 -2.95 13.27
N THR A 41 -4.32 -4.08 12.74
CA THR A 41 -3.57 -4.12 11.48
C THR A 41 -4.41 -3.60 10.32
N TYR A 42 -5.67 -4.03 10.21
CA TYR A 42 -6.56 -3.53 9.16
C TYR A 42 -6.98 -2.07 9.36
N LEU A 43 -7.06 -1.56 10.59
CA LEU A 43 -7.24 -0.12 10.83
C LEU A 43 -6.03 0.69 10.33
N TYR A 44 -4.80 0.22 10.55
CA TYR A 44 -3.61 0.85 9.98
C TYR A 44 -3.60 0.78 8.45
N PHE A 45 -4.08 -0.31 7.87
CA PHE A 45 -4.24 -0.44 6.42
C PHE A 45 -5.27 0.56 5.86
N ILE A 46 -6.44 0.70 6.50
CA ILE A 46 -7.46 1.70 6.14
C ILE A 46 -6.90 3.11 6.27
N LEU A 47 -6.17 3.38 7.37
CA LEU A 47 -5.47 4.65 7.60
C LEU A 47 -4.46 4.94 6.47
N SER A 48 -3.76 3.92 5.98
CA SER A 48 -2.80 4.07 4.88
C SER A 48 -3.47 4.57 3.60
N TRP A 49 -4.56 3.94 3.19
CA TRP A 49 -5.34 4.37 2.03
C TRP A 49 -5.96 5.76 2.25
N ALA A 50 -6.51 6.02 3.44
CA ALA A 50 -7.13 7.31 3.75
C ALA A 50 -6.12 8.47 3.66
N ILE A 51 -4.91 8.33 4.19
CA ILE A 51 -3.84 9.35 4.09
C ILE A 51 -3.40 9.55 2.64
N ALA A 52 -3.16 8.46 1.90
CA ALA A 52 -2.74 8.54 0.51
C ALA A 52 -3.80 9.25 -0.36
N LEU A 53 -5.08 8.88 -0.22
CA LEU A 53 -6.19 9.49 -0.96
C LEU A 53 -6.49 10.92 -0.52
N ALA A 54 -6.36 11.25 0.77
CA ALA A 54 -6.44 12.63 1.27
C ALA A 54 -5.36 13.51 0.63
N THR A 55 -4.12 13.00 0.53
CA THR A 55 -3.00 13.70 -0.12
C THR A 55 -3.29 13.97 -1.59
N VAL A 56 -3.73 12.96 -2.35
CA VAL A 56 -4.13 13.09 -3.76
C VAL A 56 -5.23 14.17 -3.92
N THR A 57 -6.26 14.08 -3.10
CA THR A 57 -7.42 14.99 -3.17
C THR A 57 -7.03 16.42 -2.80
N LYS A 58 -6.19 16.60 -1.78
CA LYS A 58 -5.66 17.90 -1.36
C LYS A 58 -4.85 18.54 -2.49
N MET A 59 -3.92 17.79 -3.11
CA MET A 59 -3.13 18.27 -4.25
C MET A 59 -4.02 18.68 -5.42
N SER A 60 -5.08 17.91 -5.71
CA SER A 60 -6.03 18.24 -6.75
C SER A 60 -6.82 19.52 -6.45
N LYS A 61 -7.23 19.73 -5.19
CA LYS A 61 -7.93 20.93 -4.75
C LYS A 61 -7.06 22.18 -4.86
N ASP A 62 -5.78 22.05 -4.51
CA ASP A 62 -4.79 23.12 -4.58
C ASP A 62 -4.27 23.35 -6.03
N LYS A 63 -4.76 22.59 -7.02
CA LYS A 63 -4.45 22.71 -8.46
C LYS A 63 -2.94 22.68 -8.76
N TYR A 64 -2.21 21.77 -8.13
CA TYR A 64 -0.78 21.60 -8.41
C TYR A 64 -0.52 21.27 -9.88
N ASP A 65 0.44 22.00 -10.49
CA ASP A 65 0.82 21.81 -11.90
C ASP A 65 1.75 20.60 -12.03
N LEU A 66 1.29 19.56 -12.74
CA LEU A 66 2.05 18.33 -12.99
C LEU A 66 3.40 18.59 -13.62
N ASN A 67 3.46 19.47 -14.63
CA ASN A 67 4.69 19.72 -15.40
C ASN A 67 5.77 20.42 -14.57
N LYS A 68 5.38 21.21 -13.57
CA LYS A 68 6.31 21.90 -12.69
C LYS A 68 6.85 21.01 -11.58
N ILE A 69 6.01 20.09 -11.06
CA ILE A 69 6.36 19.28 -9.90
C ILE A 69 6.95 17.94 -10.34
N PHE A 70 6.33 17.24 -11.30
CA PHE A 70 6.74 15.88 -11.68
C PHE A 70 7.85 15.87 -12.73
N THR A 71 8.95 16.55 -12.45
CA THR A 71 10.17 16.47 -13.26
C THR A 71 10.89 15.14 -13.00
N GLY A 72 11.71 14.69 -13.97
CA GLY A 72 12.49 13.45 -13.81
C GLY A 72 13.31 13.39 -12.51
N PRO A 73 14.12 14.43 -12.16
CA PRO A 73 14.86 14.46 -10.91
C PRO A 73 13.97 14.38 -9.66
N PHE A 74 12.82 15.07 -9.67
CA PHE A 74 11.87 15.02 -8.56
C PHE A 74 11.32 13.60 -8.35
N MET A 75 10.93 12.91 -9.41
CA MET A 75 10.42 11.55 -9.32
C MET A 75 11.47 10.56 -8.78
N VAL A 76 12.73 10.69 -9.21
CA VAL A 76 13.85 9.89 -8.68
C VAL A 76 14.06 10.17 -7.19
N MET A 77 14.03 11.43 -6.78
CA MET A 77 14.16 11.82 -5.37
C MET A 77 13.02 11.22 -4.52
N MET A 78 11.76 11.34 -4.98
CA MET A 78 10.60 10.78 -4.29
C MET A 78 10.68 9.25 -4.16
N PHE A 79 11.15 8.58 -5.20
CA PHE A 79 11.37 7.13 -5.17
C PHE A 79 12.44 6.74 -4.14
N LEU A 80 13.59 7.41 -4.12
CA LEU A 80 14.65 7.16 -3.14
C LEU A 80 14.18 7.45 -1.70
N CYS A 81 13.52 8.60 -1.47
CA CYS A 81 12.92 8.91 -0.18
C CYS A 81 11.91 7.84 0.26
N SER A 82 11.09 7.34 -0.68
CA SER A 82 10.12 6.28 -0.43
C SER A 82 10.79 4.99 0.03
N ILE A 83 11.93 4.60 -0.57
CA ILE A 83 12.72 3.43 -0.15
C ILE A 83 13.32 3.66 1.24
N LEU A 84 13.95 4.80 1.47
CA LEU A 84 14.57 5.11 2.76
C LEU A 84 13.56 5.10 3.91
N LEU A 85 12.36 5.66 3.71
CA LEU A 85 11.29 5.62 4.69
C LEU A 85 10.81 4.19 4.96
N LEU A 86 10.68 3.37 3.91
CA LEU A 86 10.32 1.95 4.07
C LEU A 86 11.37 1.20 4.88
N LEU A 87 12.65 1.36 4.54
CA LEU A 87 13.75 0.77 5.31
C LEU A 87 13.72 1.26 6.78
N GLY A 88 13.47 2.54 7.00
CA GLY A 88 13.29 3.09 8.35
C GLY A 88 12.16 2.41 9.12
N ILE A 89 10.98 2.22 8.51
CA ILE A 89 9.86 1.50 9.14
C ILE A 89 10.25 0.07 9.51
N MET A 90 11.01 -0.63 8.64
CA MET A 90 11.43 -2.02 8.86
C MET A 90 12.53 -2.17 9.93
N MET A 91 13.44 -1.20 10.01
CA MET A 91 14.64 -1.28 10.88
C MET A 91 14.44 -0.66 12.26
N ILE A 92 13.55 0.34 12.41
CA ILE A 92 13.31 1.02 13.69
C ILE A 92 12.51 0.09 14.61
N PRO A 93 13.04 -0.24 15.80
CA PRO A 93 12.35 -1.10 16.78
C PRO A 93 11.01 -0.49 17.24
N ASN A 94 10.04 -1.34 17.60
CA ASN A 94 8.71 -0.95 18.06
C ASN A 94 8.71 -0.03 19.29
N ARG A 95 9.78 -0.07 20.10
CA ARG A 95 9.95 0.83 21.27
C ARG A 95 10.02 2.30 20.89
N PHE A 96 10.45 2.63 19.66
CA PHE A 96 10.47 4.01 19.15
C PHE A 96 9.15 4.34 18.45
N PHE A 97 8.07 4.23 19.22
CA PHE A 97 6.69 4.37 18.74
C PHE A 97 6.47 5.62 17.87
N LEU A 98 6.82 6.80 18.38
CA LEU A 98 6.58 8.07 17.69
C LEU A 98 7.37 8.16 16.39
N THR A 99 8.65 7.80 16.39
CA THR A 99 9.52 7.84 15.22
C THR A 99 8.97 6.97 14.10
N ARG A 100 8.54 5.74 14.41
CA ARG A 100 7.93 4.84 13.41
C ARG A 100 6.64 5.41 12.80
N HIS A 101 5.80 6.06 13.60
CA HIS A 101 4.59 6.70 13.08
C HIS A 101 4.91 7.88 12.16
N VAL A 102 5.93 8.68 12.47
CA VAL A 102 6.38 9.77 11.59
C VAL A 102 6.84 9.19 10.24
N PHE A 103 7.69 8.15 10.25
CA PHE A 103 8.14 7.51 9.01
C PHE A 103 6.97 6.91 8.22
N PHE A 104 6.03 6.27 8.91
CA PHE A 104 4.82 5.71 8.31
C PHE A 104 3.98 6.78 7.62
N ILE A 105 3.65 7.88 8.31
CA ILE A 105 2.84 8.97 7.75
C ILE A 105 3.55 9.61 6.55
N LEU A 106 4.86 9.91 6.66
CA LEU A 106 5.64 10.48 5.57
C LEU A 106 5.66 9.55 4.35
N LYS A 107 5.81 8.24 4.56
CA LYS A 107 5.74 7.23 3.49
C LYS A 107 4.40 7.29 2.76
N LEU A 108 3.29 7.37 3.49
CA LEU A 108 1.95 7.41 2.91
C LEU A 108 1.68 8.71 2.14
N ILE A 109 2.17 9.84 2.64
CA ILE A 109 2.11 11.12 1.92
C ILE A 109 2.87 11.03 0.60
N ILE A 110 4.09 10.48 0.60
CA ILE A 110 4.87 10.26 -0.63
C ILE A 110 4.10 9.35 -1.60
N MET A 111 3.49 8.28 -1.12
CA MET A 111 2.64 7.42 -1.98
C MET A 111 1.46 8.17 -2.57
N GLY A 112 0.79 9.03 -1.79
CA GLY A 112 -0.27 9.90 -2.30
C GLY A 112 0.24 10.85 -3.38
N ILE A 113 1.40 11.48 -3.18
CA ILE A 113 2.03 12.35 -4.19
C ILE A 113 2.30 11.57 -5.48
N THR A 114 2.85 10.35 -5.39
CA THR A 114 3.14 9.52 -6.58
C THR A 114 1.90 9.02 -7.32
N LEU A 115 0.76 8.91 -6.62
CA LEU A 115 -0.54 8.55 -7.22
C LEU A 115 -1.24 9.74 -7.89
N TYR A 116 -0.88 10.98 -7.54
CA TYR A 116 -1.55 12.20 -8.03
C TYR A 116 -1.60 12.31 -9.56
N PRO A 117 -0.53 12.01 -10.34
CA PRO A 117 -0.60 12.03 -11.80
C PRO A 117 -1.70 11.13 -12.36
N LEU A 118 -1.88 9.92 -11.82
CA LEU A 118 -2.93 9.00 -12.26
C LEU A 118 -4.33 9.55 -11.99
N TYR A 119 -4.50 10.24 -10.86
CA TYR A 119 -5.76 10.89 -10.51
C TYR A 119 -6.11 12.04 -11.45
N VAL A 120 -5.13 12.88 -11.80
CA VAL A 120 -5.34 14.02 -12.70
C VAL A 120 -5.62 13.56 -14.12
N LEU A 121 -4.97 12.47 -14.58
CA LEU A 121 -5.20 11.91 -15.91
C LEU A 121 -6.65 11.46 -16.10
N ASN A 122 -7.23 10.77 -15.13
CA ASN A 122 -8.63 10.36 -15.17
C ASN A 122 -9.16 10.04 -13.75
N LYS A 123 -9.81 11.03 -13.15
CA LYS A 123 -10.36 10.94 -11.79
C LYS A 123 -11.39 9.83 -11.61
N GLU A 124 -12.31 9.70 -12.56
CA GLU A 124 -13.39 8.70 -12.49
C GLU A 124 -12.81 7.28 -12.51
N ARG A 125 -11.91 7.04 -13.45
CA ARG A 125 -11.18 5.77 -13.55
C ARG A 125 -10.38 5.47 -12.30
N PHE A 126 -9.64 6.47 -11.77
CA PHE A 126 -8.87 6.33 -10.54
C PHE A 126 -9.76 5.84 -9.39
N ASN A 127 -10.90 6.49 -9.16
CA ASN A 127 -11.83 6.12 -8.11
C ASN A 127 -12.41 4.71 -8.32
N HIS A 128 -12.80 4.39 -9.54
CA HIS A 128 -13.32 3.06 -9.87
C HIS A 128 -12.28 1.97 -9.63
N VAL A 129 -11.02 2.19 -10.03
CA VAL A 129 -9.94 1.23 -9.82
C VAL A 129 -9.59 1.11 -8.34
N ALA A 130 -9.59 2.22 -7.58
CA ALA A 130 -9.36 2.16 -6.13
C ALA A 130 -10.41 1.31 -5.41
N ILE A 131 -11.70 1.51 -5.72
CA ILE A 131 -12.79 0.71 -5.16
C ILE A 131 -12.64 -0.77 -5.58
N THR A 132 -12.36 -1.04 -6.86
CA THR A 132 -12.15 -2.41 -7.36
C THR A 132 -11.02 -3.11 -6.62
N THR A 133 -9.89 -2.41 -6.42
CA THR A 133 -8.73 -2.93 -5.69
C THR A 133 -9.08 -3.29 -4.24
N LEU A 134 -9.77 -2.40 -3.54
CA LEU A 134 -10.18 -2.64 -2.15
C LEU A 134 -11.19 -3.79 -2.04
N LEU A 135 -12.11 -3.93 -3.01
CA LEU A 135 -13.04 -5.06 -3.06
C LEU A 135 -12.30 -6.39 -3.27
N ILE A 136 -11.38 -6.46 -4.23
CA ILE A 136 -10.58 -7.67 -4.49
C ILE A 136 -9.77 -8.02 -3.23
N LEU A 137 -9.08 -7.06 -2.62
CA LEU A 137 -8.33 -7.28 -1.38
C LEU A 137 -9.24 -7.84 -0.28
N THR A 138 -10.41 -7.24 -0.09
CA THR A 138 -11.37 -7.71 0.92
C THR A 138 -11.79 -9.15 0.69
N ILE A 139 -12.12 -9.51 -0.56
CA ILE A 139 -12.51 -10.88 -0.93
C ILE A 139 -11.34 -11.84 -0.68
N LEU A 140 -10.12 -11.51 -1.14
CA LEU A 140 -8.94 -12.35 -0.94
C LEU A 140 -8.62 -12.54 0.54
N SER A 141 -8.71 -11.48 1.34
CA SER A 141 -8.51 -11.56 2.79
C SER A 141 -9.56 -12.46 3.46
N ILE A 142 -10.83 -12.31 3.11
CA ILE A 142 -11.90 -13.18 3.64
C ILE A 142 -11.65 -14.64 3.29
N LEU A 143 -11.26 -14.95 2.05
CA LEU A 143 -10.93 -16.31 1.63
C LEU A 143 -9.84 -16.94 2.51
N VAL A 144 -8.79 -16.18 2.82
CA VAL A 144 -7.71 -16.65 3.69
C VAL A 144 -8.13 -16.74 5.15
N PHE A 145 -9.00 -15.84 5.63
CA PHE A 145 -9.58 -15.96 6.99
C PHE A 145 -10.42 -17.22 7.16
N VAL A 146 -11.20 -17.59 6.14
CA VAL A 146 -12.03 -18.81 6.16
C VAL A 146 -11.14 -20.06 6.06
N ASN A 147 -10.12 -20.05 5.21
CA ASN A 147 -9.22 -21.19 5.04
C ASN A 147 -7.75 -20.73 4.88
N PRO A 148 -7.00 -20.59 5.99
CA PRO A 148 -5.59 -20.17 5.94
C PRO A 148 -4.68 -21.14 5.19
N ASN A 149 -5.10 -22.38 4.95
CA ASN A 149 -4.32 -23.39 4.24
C ASN A 149 -4.41 -23.25 2.71
N LEU A 150 -5.22 -22.33 2.17
CA LEU A 150 -5.25 -22.02 0.74
C LEU A 150 -3.87 -21.61 0.21
N ILE A 151 -3.05 -20.99 1.05
CA ILE A 151 -1.70 -20.53 0.71
C ILE A 151 -0.68 -21.33 1.51
N SER A 152 0.27 -21.98 0.80
CA SER A 152 1.40 -22.67 1.43
C SER A 152 2.38 -21.66 2.05
N ASP A 153 3.04 -22.02 3.15
CA ASP A 153 4.11 -21.19 3.74
C ASP A 153 5.31 -21.05 2.81
N ASN A 154 5.56 -22.05 1.98
CA ASN A 154 6.68 -22.07 1.04
C ASN A 154 6.46 -21.16 -0.19
N ILE A 155 5.26 -20.62 -0.39
CA ILE A 155 4.95 -19.76 -1.55
C ILE A 155 5.80 -18.49 -1.57
N VAL A 156 6.29 -18.02 -0.43
CA VAL A 156 7.07 -16.78 -0.30
C VAL A 156 8.28 -16.76 -1.22
N THR A 157 8.96 -17.89 -1.38
CA THR A 157 10.12 -18.00 -2.28
C THR A 157 9.71 -17.81 -3.74
N TYR A 158 8.60 -18.39 -4.17
CA TYR A 158 8.08 -18.23 -5.53
C TYR A 158 7.56 -16.80 -5.77
N LEU A 159 6.93 -16.20 -4.78
CA LEU A 159 6.50 -14.81 -4.84
C LEU A 159 7.70 -13.86 -4.98
N PHE A 160 8.77 -14.10 -4.23
CA PHE A 160 9.99 -13.30 -4.34
C PHE A 160 10.63 -13.43 -5.73
N ILE A 161 10.74 -14.65 -6.28
CA ILE A 161 11.23 -14.87 -7.66
C ILE A 161 10.31 -14.17 -8.66
N GLY A 162 9.00 -14.27 -8.50
CA GLY A 162 8.01 -13.58 -9.32
C GLY A 162 8.18 -12.06 -9.28
N LEU A 163 8.40 -11.50 -8.10
CA LEU A 163 8.65 -10.06 -7.92
C LEU A 163 9.93 -9.62 -8.65
N LEU A 164 11.03 -10.35 -8.51
CA LEU A 164 12.26 -10.08 -9.26
C LEU A 164 12.03 -10.14 -10.77
N GLY A 165 11.27 -11.13 -11.23
CA GLY A 165 10.88 -11.26 -12.63
C GLY A 165 10.10 -10.04 -13.14
N VAL A 166 9.13 -9.56 -12.37
CA VAL A 166 8.36 -8.35 -12.69
C VAL A 166 9.26 -7.11 -12.71
N VAL A 167 10.17 -6.95 -11.75
CA VAL A 167 11.10 -5.81 -11.72
C VAL A 167 12.00 -5.81 -12.96
N ILE A 168 12.57 -6.95 -13.33
CA ILE A 168 13.40 -7.10 -14.54
C ILE A 168 12.56 -6.78 -15.78
N ALA A 169 11.34 -7.32 -15.87
CA ALA A 169 10.44 -7.07 -16.99
C ALA A 169 10.07 -5.58 -17.14
N ARG A 170 9.88 -4.85 -16.03
CA ARG A 170 9.66 -3.39 -16.04
C ARG A 170 10.89 -2.62 -16.51
N ILE A 171 12.09 -3.04 -16.12
CA ILE A 171 13.34 -2.44 -16.61
C ILE A 171 13.46 -2.65 -18.13
N VAL A 172 13.18 -3.87 -18.62
CA VAL A 172 13.17 -4.17 -20.06
C VAL A 172 12.14 -3.31 -20.81
N GLU A 173 10.93 -3.15 -20.25
CA GLU A 173 9.90 -2.28 -20.81
C GLU A 173 10.38 -0.83 -20.95
N LEU A 174 11.02 -0.27 -19.92
CA LEU A 174 11.60 1.06 -19.97
C LEU A 174 12.67 1.19 -21.07
N PHE A 175 13.54 0.19 -21.24
CA PHE A 175 14.54 0.17 -22.33
C PHE A 175 13.88 0.12 -23.72
N ILE A 176 12.80 -0.68 -23.89
CA ILE A 176 12.05 -0.75 -25.15
C ILE A 176 11.44 0.61 -25.46
N ILE A 177 10.79 1.26 -24.48
CA ILE A 177 10.19 2.60 -24.65
C ILE A 177 11.27 3.63 -24.99
N TYR A 178 12.40 3.62 -24.29
CA TYR A 178 13.51 4.54 -24.53
C TYR A 178 14.07 4.43 -25.96
N LYS A 179 14.25 3.19 -26.45
CA LYS A 179 14.80 2.91 -27.80
C LYS A 179 13.80 3.17 -28.91
N SER A 180 12.54 2.74 -28.76
CA SER A 180 11.51 2.80 -29.80
C SER A 180 10.71 4.10 -29.79
N LYS A 181 10.82 4.90 -28.72
CA LYS A 181 9.98 6.06 -28.43
C LYS A 181 8.46 5.78 -28.47
N LYS A 182 8.07 4.51 -28.45
CA LYS A 182 6.68 4.07 -28.43
C LYS A 182 6.52 2.93 -27.41
N PRO A 183 5.46 2.95 -26.59
CA PRO A 183 5.15 1.84 -25.71
C PRO A 183 4.72 0.62 -26.55
N ASN A 184 5.13 -0.58 -26.11
CA ASN A 184 4.58 -1.82 -26.66
C ASN A 184 3.34 -2.20 -25.84
N ASN A 185 2.17 -1.77 -26.27
CA ASN A 185 0.91 -1.93 -25.54
C ASN A 185 0.62 -3.39 -25.19
N LYS A 186 0.91 -4.33 -26.10
CA LYS A 186 0.66 -5.76 -25.83
C LYS A 186 1.55 -6.30 -24.72
N TYR A 187 2.85 -5.97 -24.72
CA TYR A 187 3.79 -6.38 -23.68
C TYR A 187 3.41 -5.78 -22.32
N SER A 188 3.17 -4.46 -22.30
CA SER A 188 2.74 -3.74 -21.10
C SER A 188 1.46 -4.34 -20.49
N LYS A 189 0.48 -4.67 -21.33
CA LYS A 189 -0.79 -5.27 -20.90
C LYS A 189 -0.60 -6.64 -20.26
N ILE A 190 0.18 -7.53 -20.89
CA ILE A 190 0.49 -8.85 -20.31
C ILE A 190 1.21 -8.68 -18.97
N LEU A 191 2.19 -7.80 -18.90
CA LEU A 191 2.95 -7.54 -17.67
C LEU A 191 2.03 -7.02 -16.56
N ASN A 192 1.07 -6.16 -16.85
CA ASN A 192 0.10 -5.67 -15.88
C ASN A 192 -0.81 -6.80 -15.35
N TYR A 193 -1.23 -7.75 -16.18
CA TYR A 193 -1.96 -8.93 -15.70
C TYR A 193 -1.11 -9.80 -14.77
N VAL A 194 0.16 -10.00 -15.11
CA VAL A 194 1.11 -10.72 -14.23
C VAL A 194 1.24 -10.01 -12.88
N VAL A 195 1.36 -8.69 -12.89
CA VAL A 195 1.41 -7.87 -11.66
C VAL A 195 0.14 -8.07 -10.82
N ILE A 196 -1.05 -8.01 -11.41
CA ILE A 196 -2.31 -8.22 -10.69
C ILE A 196 -2.33 -9.59 -10.01
N VAL A 197 -2.01 -10.66 -10.74
CA VAL A 197 -2.02 -12.03 -10.20
C VAL A 197 -0.98 -12.16 -9.08
N LEU A 198 0.24 -11.68 -9.30
CA LEU A 198 1.33 -11.77 -8.33
C LEU A 198 0.97 -11.07 -7.02
N PHE A 199 0.47 -9.82 -7.10
CA PHE A 199 0.12 -9.07 -5.89
C PHE A 199 -1.18 -9.55 -5.23
N SER A 200 -2.09 -10.19 -5.96
CA SER A 200 -3.19 -10.93 -5.36
C SER A 200 -2.71 -12.07 -4.47
N LEU A 201 -1.69 -12.81 -4.91
CA LEU A 201 -1.06 -13.88 -4.10
C LEU A 201 -0.29 -13.31 -2.90
N TYR A 202 0.38 -12.16 -3.06
CA TYR A 202 1.03 -11.46 -1.94
C TYR A 202 0.01 -11.04 -0.88
N ILE A 203 -1.12 -10.44 -1.27
CA ILE A 203 -2.21 -10.07 -0.34
C ILE A 203 -2.71 -11.29 0.45
N MET A 204 -2.89 -12.43 -0.21
CA MET A 204 -3.29 -13.67 0.47
C MET A 204 -2.22 -14.15 1.45
N TYR A 205 -0.93 -14.11 1.05
CA TYR A 205 0.18 -14.49 1.90
C TYR A 205 0.32 -13.56 3.12
N ASP A 206 0.23 -12.25 2.92
CA ASP A 206 0.30 -11.26 3.99
C ASP A 206 -0.87 -11.42 4.97
N THR A 207 -2.08 -11.65 4.46
CA THR A 207 -3.24 -11.95 5.31
C THR A 207 -3.00 -13.20 6.17
N LYS A 208 -2.45 -14.27 5.60
CA LYS A 208 -2.05 -15.47 6.36
C LYS A 208 -1.00 -15.14 7.41
N THR A 209 -0.01 -14.33 7.08
CA THR A 209 1.05 -13.89 7.99
C THR A 209 0.46 -13.08 9.15
N ILE A 210 -0.47 -12.16 8.90
CA ILE A 210 -1.20 -11.41 9.92
C ILE A 210 -1.93 -12.37 10.89
N ILE A 211 -2.62 -13.39 10.38
CA ILE A 211 -3.30 -14.39 11.21
C ILE A 211 -2.30 -15.15 12.08
N LYS A 212 -1.19 -15.61 11.50
CA LYS A 212 -0.13 -16.30 12.23
C LYS A 212 0.47 -15.41 13.32
N ASN A 213 0.88 -14.19 12.97
CA ASN A 213 1.49 -13.25 13.90
C ASN A 213 0.52 -12.81 15.01
N SER A 214 -0.78 -12.80 14.77
CA SER A 214 -1.77 -12.54 15.81
C SER A 214 -1.81 -13.63 16.88
N ARG A 215 -1.62 -14.89 16.49
CA ARG A 215 -1.57 -16.03 17.43
C ARG A 215 -0.28 -16.02 18.24
N ASP A 216 0.83 -15.70 17.57
CA ASP A 216 2.17 -15.74 18.14
C ASP A 216 2.57 -14.41 18.83
N CYS A 217 1.71 -13.40 18.78
CA CYS A 217 2.02 -12.04 19.23
C CYS A 217 2.52 -11.97 20.66
N LYS A 218 1.89 -12.71 21.58
CA LYS A 218 2.26 -12.72 23.01
C LYS A 218 3.64 -13.36 23.28
N LEU A 219 4.12 -14.17 22.36
CA LEU A 219 5.43 -14.82 22.40
C LEU A 219 6.54 -13.91 21.83
N ASN A 220 6.17 -12.86 21.11
CA ASN A 220 7.11 -11.93 20.51
C ASN A 220 7.62 -10.92 21.55
N PRO A 221 8.93 -10.96 21.92
CA PRO A 221 9.48 -10.05 22.91
C PRO A 221 9.48 -8.58 22.48
N PHE A 222 9.34 -8.31 21.18
CA PHE A 222 9.28 -6.96 20.61
C PHE A 222 7.84 -6.41 20.50
N GLY A 223 6.84 -7.20 20.91
CA GLY A 223 5.42 -6.84 20.80
C GLY A 223 4.88 -6.88 19.37
N PRO A 224 3.62 -6.45 19.16
CA PRO A 224 2.97 -6.43 17.86
C PRO A 224 3.58 -5.40 16.92
N ASP A 225 3.64 -5.73 15.62
CA ASP A 225 4.14 -4.84 14.57
C ASP A 225 3.06 -4.54 13.53
N PHE A 226 2.00 -3.86 13.95
CA PHE A 226 0.87 -3.48 13.10
C PHE A 226 1.28 -2.63 11.90
N ILE A 227 2.25 -1.71 12.10
CA ILE A 227 2.70 -0.78 11.05
C ILE A 227 3.36 -1.55 9.91
N LYS A 228 4.23 -2.52 10.23
CA LYS A 228 4.91 -3.35 9.23
C LYS A 228 3.91 -4.17 8.43
N GLU A 229 3.00 -4.85 9.11
CA GLU A 229 1.97 -5.67 8.46
C GLU A 229 1.07 -4.83 7.56
N ALA A 230 0.60 -3.68 8.07
CA ALA A 230 -0.27 -2.80 7.31
C ALA A 230 0.41 -2.17 6.10
N ILE A 231 1.70 -1.78 6.21
CA ILE A 231 2.44 -1.20 5.09
C ILE A 231 2.72 -2.24 4.00
N ASN A 232 2.99 -3.50 4.35
CA ASN A 232 3.14 -4.57 3.37
C ASN A 232 1.84 -4.73 2.58
N LEU A 233 0.71 -4.95 3.27
CA LEU A 233 -0.60 -5.10 2.64
C LEU A 233 -0.99 -3.87 1.79
N PHE A 234 -0.63 -2.66 2.24
CA PHE A 234 -0.84 -1.42 1.50
C PHE A 234 0.00 -1.38 0.21
N LEU A 235 1.29 -1.73 0.28
CA LEU A 235 2.16 -1.75 -0.91
C LEU A 235 1.69 -2.77 -1.94
N ASP A 236 1.25 -3.95 -1.52
CA ASP A 236 0.68 -4.96 -2.42
C ASP A 236 -0.59 -4.45 -3.09
N SER A 237 -1.46 -3.80 -2.32
CA SER A 237 -2.68 -3.20 -2.86
C SER A 237 -2.41 -2.06 -3.84
N ILE A 238 -1.40 -1.22 -3.61
CA ILE A 238 -0.98 -0.14 -4.54
C ILE A 238 -0.40 -0.72 -5.83
N ASN A 239 0.38 -1.78 -5.76
CA ASN A 239 0.92 -2.45 -6.95
C ASN A 239 -0.21 -3.10 -7.77
N MET A 240 -1.16 -3.77 -7.11
CA MET A 240 -2.35 -4.30 -7.76
C MET A 240 -3.21 -3.18 -8.37
N PHE A 241 -3.44 -2.08 -7.65
CA PHE A 241 -4.10 -0.87 -8.17
C PHE A 241 -3.45 -0.36 -9.45
N SER A 242 -2.13 -0.21 -9.44
CA SER A 242 -1.37 0.23 -10.62
C SER A 242 -1.55 -0.73 -11.81
N GLY A 243 -1.48 -2.05 -11.56
CA GLY A 243 -1.74 -3.06 -12.58
C GLY A 243 -3.13 -2.92 -13.20
N ILE A 244 -4.18 -2.84 -12.38
CA ILE A 244 -5.58 -2.69 -12.85
C ILE A 244 -5.77 -1.36 -13.59
N TYR A 245 -5.17 -0.27 -13.09
CA TYR A 245 -5.26 1.05 -13.70
C TYR A 245 -4.72 1.05 -15.13
N HIS A 246 -3.61 0.38 -15.36
CA HIS A 246 -2.96 0.34 -16.67
C HIS A 246 -3.59 -0.68 -17.64
N VAL A 247 -4.20 -1.76 -17.16
CA VAL A 247 -4.95 -2.71 -18.02
C VAL A 247 -6.18 -2.05 -18.66
N LYS A 248 -6.85 -1.16 -17.95
CA LYS A 248 -8.04 -0.45 -18.45
C LYS A 248 -7.74 0.70 -19.42
N ASN A 249 -6.48 0.96 -19.81
CA ASN A 249 -6.09 2.06 -20.71
C ASN A 249 -6.33 1.76 -22.22
N ASP A 250 -6.81 0.57 -22.53
CA ASP A 250 -7.18 0.14 -23.89
C ASP A 250 -8.71 -0.03 -23.93
#